data_ab6af07d6c93c684e1efe700934953fd
#
_entry.id   ab6af07d6c93c684e1efe700934953fd
#
_cell.length_a   1.000
_cell.length_b   1.000
_cell.length_c   1.000
_cell.angle_alpha   90.00
_cell.angle_beta   90.00
_cell.angle_gamma   90.00
#
_symmetry.space_group_name_H-M   'P 1'
#
loop_
_entity.id
_entity.type
_entity.pdbx_description
1 polymer ?
#
loop_
_entity_poly.entity_id
_entity_poly.type
_entity_poly.pdbx_seq_one_letter_code
_entity_poly.pdbx_strand_id
1 'polypeptide(L)'
;TLNGKDGPILVILQLAGGNDGLNTVIPFEDDAYYRARSTLAIPKSKVLSLSEGFGLHPQLQGLKGLHDDGHLAVIHGVGYPNPNRSHFRSTEIWQTASDAQKNESHGWIGRYFDSCCEGADPAVGISIGSPQAPQAFSAEKRRGISFANPSQFRFDLRKSSDPDAAEEFFRDINEMDNDMQGASIGMLNGPADMGGDTLDFLQRTALDATVSSDKVLENLTKTKPPAPYPAGKLADSLNLVARLIAGGMPTRVYYVSHGG
;
A
#
# COMPACT_ATOMS: atom_id res chain seq x y z
N THR A 1 16.29 -15.52 -5.84
CA THR A 1 16.04 -14.08 -5.70
C THR A 1 15.22 -13.64 -6.91
N LEU A 2 13.94 -13.38 -6.72
CA LEU A 2 13.08 -12.83 -7.77
C LEU A 2 13.45 -11.35 -7.93
N ASN A 3 14.25 -11.04 -8.95
CA ASN A 3 14.47 -9.66 -9.35
C ASN A 3 13.13 -9.06 -9.78
N GLY A 4 12.74 -7.91 -9.18
CA GLY A 4 11.42 -7.30 -9.26
C GLY A 4 10.84 -7.00 -10.65
N LYS A 5 11.59 -7.23 -11.74
CA LYS A 5 11.14 -6.93 -13.11
C LYS A 5 10.33 -8.05 -13.79
N ASP A 6 10.44 -9.30 -13.35
CA ASP A 6 9.92 -10.46 -14.09
C ASP A 6 8.84 -11.26 -13.36
N GLY A 7 8.27 -10.77 -12.28
CA GLY A 7 7.27 -11.49 -11.52
C GLY A 7 5.89 -10.79 -11.47
N PRO A 8 4.85 -11.47 -10.98
CA PRO A 8 3.53 -10.88 -10.85
C PRO A 8 3.54 -9.67 -9.93
N ILE A 9 2.76 -8.66 -10.31
CA ILE A 9 2.53 -7.45 -9.51
C ILE A 9 1.16 -7.57 -8.85
N LEU A 10 1.11 -7.32 -7.53
CA LEU A 10 -0.13 -7.26 -6.78
C LEU A 10 -0.52 -5.80 -6.55
N VAL A 11 -1.72 -5.42 -6.95
CA VAL A 11 -2.32 -4.12 -6.62
C VAL A 11 -3.47 -4.36 -5.66
N ILE A 12 -3.35 -3.83 -4.44
CA ILE A 12 -4.38 -3.93 -3.40
C ILE A 12 -5.12 -2.62 -3.35
N LEU A 13 -6.44 -2.67 -3.53
CA LEU A 13 -7.33 -1.55 -3.30
C LEU A 13 -8.18 -1.84 -2.05
N GLN A 14 -7.88 -1.13 -0.96
CA GLN A 14 -8.67 -1.19 0.26
C GLN A 14 -9.78 -0.13 0.23
N LEU A 15 -11.02 -0.54 0.34
CA LEU A 15 -12.16 0.35 0.56
C LEU A 15 -12.33 0.58 2.06
N ALA A 16 -11.62 1.59 2.60
CA ALA A 16 -11.49 1.83 4.03
C ALA A 16 -12.67 2.60 4.64
N GLY A 17 -13.50 3.21 3.82
CA GLY A 17 -14.60 4.08 4.26
C GLY A 17 -15.93 3.37 4.55
N GLY A 18 -15.95 2.03 4.59
CA GLY A 18 -17.17 1.27 4.82
C GLY A 18 -17.95 1.01 3.54
N ASN A 19 -17.45 0.13 2.69
CA ASN A 19 -18.14 -0.32 1.48
C ASN A 19 -19.44 -1.07 1.83
N ASP A 20 -20.56 -0.73 1.17
CA ASP A 20 -21.80 -1.52 1.23
C ASP A 20 -21.65 -2.77 0.36
N GLY A 21 -21.13 -3.84 0.95
CA GLY A 21 -20.88 -5.10 0.26
C GLY A 21 -22.14 -5.71 -0.37
N LEU A 22 -23.31 -5.60 0.29
CA LEU A 22 -24.57 -6.14 -0.22
C LEU A 22 -25.12 -5.36 -1.42
N ASN A 23 -24.74 -4.09 -1.58
CA ASN A 23 -25.09 -3.31 -2.78
C ASN A 23 -23.93 -3.23 -3.78
N THR A 24 -22.76 -3.73 -3.44
CA THR A 24 -21.65 -3.92 -4.41
C THR A 24 -21.84 -5.23 -5.18
N VAL A 25 -22.05 -6.33 -4.45
CA VAL A 25 -22.39 -7.64 -4.99
C VAL A 25 -23.72 -8.07 -4.41
N ILE A 26 -24.77 -8.02 -5.22
CA ILE A 26 -26.16 -8.06 -4.83
C ILE A 26 -26.69 -9.49 -4.93
N PRO A 27 -27.20 -10.10 -3.84
CA PRO A 27 -27.88 -11.39 -3.89
C PRO A 27 -29.32 -11.19 -4.38
N PHE A 28 -29.50 -10.90 -5.68
CA PHE A 28 -30.75 -10.41 -6.23
C PHE A 28 -31.88 -11.48 -6.32
N GLU A 29 -31.59 -12.72 -6.00
CA GLU A 29 -32.59 -13.79 -5.93
C GLU A 29 -32.97 -14.14 -4.48
N ASP A 30 -32.29 -13.54 -3.50
CA ASP A 30 -32.60 -13.76 -2.08
C ASP A 30 -33.62 -12.74 -1.58
N ASP A 31 -34.84 -13.19 -1.25
CA ASP A 31 -35.87 -12.35 -0.66
C ASP A 31 -35.44 -11.71 0.66
N ALA A 32 -34.51 -12.31 1.41
CA ALA A 32 -34.00 -11.72 2.63
C ALA A 32 -33.30 -10.39 2.39
N TYR A 33 -32.62 -10.25 1.26
CA TYR A 33 -31.98 -8.99 0.85
C TYR A 33 -33.01 -7.87 0.72
N TYR A 34 -34.13 -8.13 0.04
CA TYR A 34 -35.18 -7.13 -0.16
C TYR A 34 -35.94 -6.82 1.14
N ARG A 35 -36.20 -7.84 1.96
CA ARG A 35 -36.87 -7.62 3.28
C ARG A 35 -35.99 -6.80 4.22
N ALA A 36 -34.71 -7.09 4.29
CA ALA A 36 -33.77 -6.39 5.17
C ALA A 36 -33.43 -4.97 4.70
N ARG A 37 -33.57 -4.69 3.40
CA ARG A 37 -33.20 -3.43 2.76
C ARG A 37 -34.31 -2.80 1.95
N SER A 38 -35.51 -2.71 2.53
CA SER A 38 -36.73 -2.27 1.85
C SER A 38 -36.61 -0.93 1.09
N THR A 39 -35.71 -0.03 1.53
CA THR A 39 -35.47 1.28 0.90
C THR A 39 -34.16 1.37 0.10
N LEU A 40 -33.20 0.49 0.38
CA LEU A 40 -31.85 0.53 -0.20
C LEU A 40 -31.61 -0.59 -1.22
N ALA A 41 -32.50 -1.57 -1.30
CA ALA A 41 -32.35 -2.67 -2.21
C ALA A 41 -32.37 -2.20 -3.67
N ILE A 42 -31.46 -2.73 -4.45
CA ILE A 42 -31.40 -2.49 -5.89
C ILE A 42 -32.40 -3.45 -6.58
N PRO A 43 -33.35 -2.95 -7.38
CA PRO A 43 -34.28 -3.80 -8.08
C PRO A 43 -33.57 -4.82 -9.00
N LYS A 44 -34.05 -6.07 -9.03
CA LYS A 44 -33.46 -7.15 -9.86
C LYS A 44 -33.26 -6.73 -11.32
N SER A 45 -34.18 -5.95 -11.87
CA SER A 45 -34.09 -5.46 -13.26
C SER A 45 -32.94 -4.50 -13.55
N LYS A 46 -32.30 -3.95 -12.49
CA LYS A 46 -31.16 -3.03 -12.62
C LYS A 46 -29.81 -3.69 -12.33
N VAL A 47 -29.82 -4.89 -11.75
CA VAL A 47 -28.60 -5.60 -11.36
C VAL A 47 -27.85 -6.09 -12.60
N LEU A 48 -26.53 -5.95 -12.59
CA LEU A 48 -25.66 -6.53 -13.60
C LEU A 48 -25.34 -7.97 -13.21
N SER A 49 -26.08 -8.93 -13.75
CA SER A 49 -25.95 -10.34 -13.40
C SER A 49 -24.54 -10.88 -13.69
N LEU A 50 -23.93 -11.56 -12.71
CA LEU A 50 -22.64 -12.28 -12.83
C LEU A 50 -22.86 -13.78 -12.97
N SER A 51 -23.65 -14.36 -12.09
CA SER A 51 -23.95 -15.78 -12.00
C SER A 51 -25.36 -15.97 -11.41
N GLU A 52 -25.79 -17.21 -11.24
CA GLU A 52 -27.07 -17.51 -10.59
C GLU A 52 -27.15 -16.85 -9.19
N GLY A 53 -28.13 -15.99 -9.01
CA GLY A 53 -28.45 -15.33 -7.74
C GLY A 53 -27.60 -14.12 -7.38
N PHE A 54 -26.48 -13.83 -8.04
CA PHE A 54 -25.59 -12.72 -7.72
C PHE A 54 -25.31 -11.80 -8.90
N GLY A 55 -25.15 -10.52 -8.62
CA GLY A 55 -24.78 -9.54 -9.62
C GLY A 55 -24.20 -8.26 -9.02
N LEU A 56 -23.65 -7.41 -9.87
CA LEU A 56 -23.02 -6.17 -9.48
C LEU A 56 -24.01 -5.01 -9.44
N HIS A 57 -23.67 -3.98 -8.66
CA HIS A 57 -24.35 -2.69 -8.69
C HIS A 57 -24.39 -2.13 -10.13
N PRO A 58 -25.48 -1.50 -10.58
CA PRO A 58 -25.63 -0.99 -11.95
C PRO A 58 -24.55 0.00 -12.41
N GLN A 59 -23.85 0.66 -11.49
CA GLN A 59 -22.75 1.57 -11.80
C GLN A 59 -21.41 0.84 -12.07
N LEU A 60 -21.33 -0.45 -11.85
CA LEU A 60 -20.08 -1.24 -11.97
C LEU A 60 -19.97 -1.93 -13.35
N GLN A 61 -20.38 -1.23 -14.42
CA GLN A 61 -20.31 -1.75 -15.79
C GLN A 61 -18.91 -2.19 -16.20
N GLY A 62 -17.87 -1.43 -15.79
CA GLY A 62 -16.48 -1.81 -16.07
C GLY A 62 -16.07 -3.14 -15.43
N LEU A 63 -16.49 -3.40 -14.18
CA LEU A 63 -16.25 -4.67 -13.52
C LEU A 63 -17.07 -5.81 -14.16
N LYS A 64 -18.29 -5.52 -14.65
CA LYS A 64 -19.09 -6.50 -15.38
C LYS A 64 -18.37 -6.91 -16.68
N GLY A 65 -17.81 -5.96 -17.41
CA GLY A 65 -17.00 -6.26 -18.61
C GLY A 65 -15.80 -7.16 -18.27
N LEU A 66 -15.05 -6.84 -17.23
CA LEU A 66 -13.94 -7.69 -16.77
C LEU A 66 -14.39 -9.10 -16.37
N HIS A 67 -15.57 -9.24 -15.79
CA HIS A 67 -16.14 -10.55 -15.47
C HIS A 67 -16.45 -11.34 -16.75
N ASP A 68 -17.07 -10.70 -17.72
CA ASP A 68 -17.44 -11.34 -19.00
C ASP A 68 -16.22 -11.77 -19.81
N ASP A 69 -15.12 -11.04 -19.69
CA ASP A 69 -13.81 -11.36 -20.27
C ASP A 69 -13.02 -12.40 -19.44
N GLY A 70 -13.57 -12.89 -18.31
CA GLY A 70 -12.91 -13.88 -17.46
C GLY A 70 -11.79 -13.31 -16.55
N HIS A 71 -11.76 -12.01 -16.36
CA HIS A 71 -10.73 -11.30 -15.57
C HIS A 71 -11.20 -10.86 -14.19
N LEU A 72 -12.42 -11.17 -13.77
CA LEU A 72 -12.95 -10.87 -12.45
C LEU A 72 -13.40 -12.15 -11.74
N ALA A 73 -12.90 -12.37 -10.53
CA ALA A 73 -13.41 -13.34 -9.58
C ALA A 73 -14.00 -12.64 -8.36
N VAL A 74 -15.15 -13.07 -7.90
CA VAL A 74 -15.79 -12.59 -6.69
C VAL A 74 -15.71 -13.65 -5.60
N ILE A 75 -15.11 -13.32 -4.45
CA ILE A 75 -14.94 -14.24 -3.33
C ILE A 75 -15.89 -13.81 -2.20
N HIS A 76 -16.86 -14.65 -1.90
CA HIS A 76 -17.82 -14.44 -0.85
C HIS A 76 -17.41 -15.10 0.48
N GLY A 77 -18.04 -14.66 1.57
CA GLY A 77 -17.88 -15.30 2.88
C GLY A 77 -16.49 -15.15 3.49
N VAL A 78 -15.69 -14.17 3.03
CA VAL A 78 -14.38 -13.89 3.59
C VAL A 78 -14.54 -13.22 4.94
N GLY A 79 -13.95 -13.80 5.96
CA GLY A 79 -14.03 -13.32 7.35
C GLY A 79 -12.99 -14.01 8.23
N TYR A 80 -13.14 -13.85 9.52
CA TYR A 80 -12.29 -14.51 10.51
C TYR A 80 -13.11 -14.98 11.73
N PRO A 81 -12.67 -16.01 12.48
CA PRO A 81 -13.36 -16.48 13.67
C PRO A 81 -13.48 -15.40 14.75
N ASN A 82 -14.60 -15.38 15.47
CA ASN A 82 -14.87 -14.44 16.56
C ASN A 82 -14.72 -12.98 16.15
N PRO A 83 -15.47 -12.49 15.15
CA PRO A 83 -15.26 -11.18 14.56
C PRO A 83 -15.45 -10.05 15.58
N ASN A 84 -14.54 -9.09 15.55
CA ASN A 84 -14.62 -7.89 16.37
C ASN A 84 -15.41 -6.80 15.63
N ARG A 85 -16.35 -6.14 16.34
CA ARG A 85 -17.18 -5.07 15.75
C ARG A 85 -16.51 -3.69 15.78
N SER A 86 -15.36 -3.54 16.44
CA SER A 86 -14.56 -2.32 16.37
C SER A 86 -13.92 -2.20 14.98
N HIS A 87 -14.19 -1.12 14.28
CA HIS A 87 -13.58 -0.83 12.97
C HIS A 87 -12.06 -0.83 13.05
N PHE A 88 -11.47 -0.25 14.11
CA PHE A 88 -10.02 -0.19 14.30
C PHE A 88 -9.44 -1.59 14.47
N ARG A 89 -9.99 -2.37 15.37
CA ARG A 89 -9.49 -3.73 15.63
C ARG A 89 -9.70 -4.66 14.43
N SER A 90 -10.83 -4.55 13.76
CA SER A 90 -11.10 -5.33 12.55
C SER A 90 -10.12 -5.00 11.43
N THR A 91 -9.84 -3.72 11.20
CA THR A 91 -8.85 -3.29 10.21
C THR A 91 -7.45 -3.81 10.55
N GLU A 92 -7.05 -3.73 11.84
CA GLU A 92 -5.78 -4.30 12.30
C GLU A 92 -5.68 -5.80 11.99
N ILE A 93 -6.73 -6.58 12.32
CA ILE A 93 -6.77 -8.02 12.05
C ILE A 93 -6.63 -8.30 10.56
N TRP A 94 -7.33 -7.58 9.69
CA TRP A 94 -7.20 -7.71 8.24
C TRP A 94 -5.79 -7.34 7.73
N GLN A 95 -5.18 -6.32 8.30
CA GLN A 95 -3.85 -5.86 7.88
C GLN A 95 -2.72 -6.71 8.43
N THR A 96 -2.93 -7.37 9.57
CA THR A 96 -1.93 -8.27 10.18
C THR A 96 -2.17 -9.74 9.87
N ALA A 97 -3.38 -10.10 9.41
CA ALA A 97 -3.82 -11.48 9.30
C ALA A 97 -3.64 -12.26 10.62
N SER A 98 -3.93 -11.59 11.75
CA SER A 98 -3.86 -12.18 13.08
C SER A 98 -5.18 -12.82 13.49
N ASP A 99 -5.13 -13.67 14.50
CA ASP A 99 -6.36 -14.10 15.22
C ASP A 99 -6.99 -12.89 15.94
N ALA A 100 -8.32 -12.93 16.14
CA ALA A 100 -9.03 -11.89 16.85
C ALA A 100 -8.52 -11.65 18.30
N GLN A 101 -7.94 -12.66 18.92
CA GLN A 101 -7.42 -12.66 20.29
C GLN A 101 -5.93 -12.28 20.39
N LYS A 102 -5.21 -12.14 19.27
CA LYS A 102 -3.78 -11.84 19.23
C LYS A 102 -3.54 -10.46 18.64
N ASN A 103 -2.59 -9.74 19.22
CA ASN A 103 -2.05 -8.53 18.64
C ASN A 103 -0.74 -8.86 17.93
N GLU A 104 -0.66 -8.52 16.66
CA GLU A 104 0.54 -8.68 15.83
C GLU A 104 1.10 -7.30 15.49
N SER A 105 2.40 -7.13 15.66
CA SER A 105 3.08 -5.88 15.32
C SER A 105 3.35 -5.75 13.83
N HIS A 106 3.51 -6.88 13.13
CA HIS A 106 3.88 -6.92 11.72
C HIS A 106 2.69 -7.30 10.82
N GLY A 107 2.54 -6.55 9.75
CA GLY A 107 1.53 -6.80 8.73
C GLY A 107 1.85 -8.01 7.86
N TRP A 108 0.86 -8.59 7.20
CA TRP A 108 1.06 -9.76 6.35
C TRP A 108 1.92 -9.48 5.12
N ILE A 109 1.86 -8.25 4.57
CA ILE A 109 2.72 -7.81 3.46
C ILE A 109 4.15 -7.60 3.94
N GLY A 110 4.31 -6.99 5.14
CA GLY A 110 5.62 -6.80 5.75
C GLY A 110 6.33 -8.13 5.99
N ARG A 111 5.64 -9.12 6.56
CA ARG A 111 6.20 -10.48 6.72
C ARG A 111 6.56 -11.13 5.38
N TYR A 112 5.77 -10.89 4.33
CA TYR A 112 6.13 -11.32 2.98
C TYR A 112 7.43 -10.67 2.52
N PHE A 113 7.62 -9.35 2.69
CA PHE A 113 8.87 -8.68 2.32
C PHE A 113 10.07 -9.21 3.10
N ASP A 114 9.92 -9.47 4.40
CA ASP A 114 10.98 -10.02 5.24
C ASP A 114 11.40 -11.44 4.81
N SER A 115 10.45 -12.24 4.29
CA SER A 115 10.69 -13.64 3.94
C SER A 115 11.21 -13.86 2.52
N CYS A 116 10.79 -13.05 1.54
CA CYS A 116 11.11 -13.31 0.11
C CYS A 116 12.04 -12.30 -0.51
N CYS A 117 12.22 -11.12 0.12
CA CYS A 117 12.77 -9.99 -0.58
C CYS A 117 14.03 -9.44 0.10
N GLU A 118 14.82 -10.31 0.74
CA GLU A 118 16.09 -9.93 1.37
C GLU A 118 17.03 -9.32 0.32
N GLY A 119 17.57 -8.12 0.63
CA GLY A 119 18.39 -7.35 -0.30
C GLY A 119 17.61 -6.59 -1.40
N ALA A 120 16.26 -6.68 -1.45
CA ALA A 120 15.49 -5.96 -2.44
C ALA A 120 15.46 -4.44 -2.18
N ASP A 121 15.18 -3.68 -3.25
CA ASP A 121 14.94 -2.24 -3.20
C ASP A 121 13.76 -1.92 -2.26
N PRO A 122 13.82 -0.87 -1.42
CA PRO A 122 12.70 -0.42 -0.59
C PRO A 122 11.41 -0.15 -1.39
N ALA A 123 11.53 0.21 -2.66
CA ALA A 123 10.41 0.36 -3.58
C ALA A 123 9.71 -0.97 -3.94
N VAL A 124 10.10 -2.12 -3.34
CA VAL A 124 9.42 -3.41 -3.50
C VAL A 124 7.94 -3.33 -3.10
N GLY A 125 7.60 -2.45 -2.17
CA GLY A 125 6.24 -2.13 -1.76
C GLY A 125 5.98 -0.63 -1.78
N ILE A 126 4.92 -0.20 -2.45
CA ILE A 126 4.51 1.22 -2.52
C ILE A 126 3.07 1.36 -2.06
N SER A 127 2.86 2.18 -1.01
CA SER A 127 1.54 2.59 -0.55
C SER A 127 1.24 4.02 -1.02
N ILE A 128 0.08 4.23 -1.61
CA ILE A 128 -0.33 5.50 -2.22
C ILE A 128 -1.62 6.01 -1.56
N GLY A 129 -1.66 7.31 -1.31
CA GLY A 129 -2.84 8.01 -0.77
C GLY A 129 -2.73 8.41 0.69
N SER A 130 -1.71 7.96 1.41
CA SER A 130 -1.40 8.37 2.77
C SER A 130 0.12 8.51 2.96
N PRO A 131 0.60 9.50 3.72
CA PRO A 131 2.01 9.57 4.11
C PRO A 131 2.39 8.48 5.11
N GLN A 132 1.42 7.91 5.83
CA GLN A 132 1.64 6.80 6.75
C GLN A 132 1.41 5.47 6.03
N ALA A 133 2.40 4.58 6.12
CA ALA A 133 2.26 3.23 5.61
C ALA A 133 1.14 2.49 6.37
N PRO A 134 0.30 1.69 5.67
CA PRO A 134 -0.67 0.84 6.35
C PRO A 134 0.04 -0.18 7.23
N GLN A 135 -0.59 -0.60 8.32
CA GLN A 135 -0.02 -1.63 9.19
C GLN A 135 0.31 -2.93 8.43
N ALA A 136 -0.39 -3.19 7.33
CA ALA A 136 -0.07 -4.30 6.44
C ALA A 136 1.38 -4.31 5.95
N PHE A 137 2.02 -3.13 5.83
CA PHE A 137 3.43 -2.97 5.43
C PHE A 137 4.41 -3.00 6.60
N SER A 138 3.92 -3.04 7.85
CA SER A 138 4.80 -3.11 9.02
C SER A 138 5.61 -4.42 8.99
N ALA A 139 6.93 -4.31 9.06
CA ALA A 139 7.87 -5.41 8.92
C ALA A 139 8.97 -5.29 9.98
N GLU A 140 9.66 -6.38 10.27
CA GLU A 140 10.81 -6.39 11.17
C GLU A 140 12.04 -5.79 10.51
N LYS A 141 12.33 -6.23 9.28
CA LYS A 141 13.56 -5.87 8.55
C LYS A 141 13.31 -4.85 7.44
N ARG A 142 12.16 -4.95 6.75
CA ARG A 142 11.96 -4.23 5.52
C ARG A 142 10.54 -3.71 5.37
N ARG A 143 10.44 -2.39 5.32
CA ARG A 143 9.17 -1.69 5.11
C ARG A 143 9.12 -1.15 3.69
N GLY A 144 7.95 -1.23 3.07
CA GLY A 144 7.70 -0.51 1.82
C GLY A 144 7.64 1.01 2.06
N ILE A 145 7.65 1.76 0.98
CA ILE A 145 7.52 3.23 1.02
C ILE A 145 6.07 3.65 0.96
N SER A 146 5.75 4.82 1.55
CA SER A 146 4.40 5.37 1.55
C SER A 146 4.42 6.86 1.27
N PHE A 147 3.51 7.34 0.42
CA PHE A 147 3.34 8.76 0.15
C PHE A 147 1.91 9.11 -0.26
N ALA A 148 1.48 10.31 0.10
CA ALA A 148 0.20 10.86 -0.36
C ALA A 148 0.31 11.40 -1.79
N ASN A 149 1.41 12.08 -2.08
CA ASN A 149 1.69 12.68 -3.37
C ASN A 149 3.19 12.53 -3.67
N PRO A 150 3.58 12.00 -4.85
CA PRO A 150 4.99 11.83 -5.21
C PRO A 150 5.82 13.11 -5.15
N SER A 151 5.23 14.27 -5.50
CA SER A 151 5.93 15.55 -5.45
C SER A 151 6.25 16.04 -4.03
N GLN A 152 5.58 15.49 -3.02
CA GLN A 152 5.82 15.76 -1.61
C GLN A 152 6.69 14.68 -0.95
N PHE A 153 6.98 13.61 -1.67
CA PHE A 153 7.86 12.54 -1.22
C PHE A 153 9.32 12.94 -1.50
N ARG A 154 9.71 14.07 -0.95
CA ARG A 154 11.09 14.58 -0.94
C ARG A 154 11.39 15.09 0.45
N PHE A 155 12.63 14.90 0.88
CA PHE A 155 13.15 15.66 2.00
C PHE A 155 13.17 17.14 1.56
N ASP A 156 12.28 17.96 2.12
CA ASP A 156 12.09 19.35 1.68
C ASP A 156 13.19 20.25 2.24
N LEU A 157 14.35 20.19 1.64
CA LEU A 157 15.48 21.09 1.93
C LEU A 157 15.31 22.48 1.30
N ARG A 158 14.21 22.73 0.57
CA ARG A 158 13.94 24.03 -0.08
C ARG A 158 13.77 25.19 0.89
N LYS A 159 13.63 24.91 2.17
CA LYS A 159 13.67 25.91 3.25
C LYS A 159 15.11 26.26 3.70
N SER A 160 16.11 25.54 3.22
CA SER A 160 17.50 25.89 3.41
C SER A 160 17.87 27.09 2.53
N SER A 161 18.79 27.92 3.00
CA SER A 161 19.38 29.01 2.21
C SER A 161 20.18 28.49 0.99
N ASP A 162 20.63 27.24 1.04
CA ASP A 162 21.30 26.49 0.00
C ASP A 162 20.76 25.05 -0.02
N PRO A 163 19.78 24.74 -0.88
CA PRO A 163 19.19 23.42 -0.97
C PRO A 163 20.16 22.33 -1.43
N ASP A 164 21.09 22.67 -2.35
CA ASP A 164 22.03 21.70 -2.92
C ASP A 164 23.09 21.30 -1.87
N ALA A 165 23.63 22.28 -1.15
CA ALA A 165 24.56 22.02 -0.04
C ALA A 165 23.87 21.26 1.12
N ALA A 166 22.58 21.50 1.36
CA ALA A 166 21.84 20.80 2.38
C ALA A 166 21.54 19.34 1.97
N GLU A 167 21.35 19.07 0.68
CA GLU A 167 21.15 17.71 0.16
C GLU A 167 22.49 16.93 0.19
N GLU A 168 23.59 17.56 -0.18
CA GLU A 168 24.93 16.99 -0.09
C GLU A 168 25.29 16.68 1.38
N PHE A 169 25.09 17.64 2.29
CA PHE A 169 25.29 17.43 3.72
C PHE A 169 24.43 16.31 4.31
N PHE A 170 23.16 16.23 3.90
CA PHE A 170 22.27 15.15 4.32
C PHE A 170 22.75 13.77 3.82
N ARG A 171 23.24 13.72 2.59
CA ARG A 171 23.83 12.51 2.00
C ARG A 171 25.12 12.12 2.73
N ASP A 172 26.02 13.07 2.95
CA ASP A 172 27.29 12.86 3.64
C ASP A 172 27.09 12.34 5.08
N ILE A 173 26.18 12.93 5.86
CA ILE A 173 25.86 12.43 7.20
C ILE A 173 25.37 10.99 7.17
N ASN A 174 24.58 10.60 6.17
CA ASN A 174 24.02 9.27 6.07
C ASN A 174 24.99 8.26 5.39
N GLU A 175 26.05 8.72 4.72
CA GLU A 175 27.12 7.89 4.14
C GLU A 175 28.34 7.75 5.06
N MET A 176 28.58 8.70 5.98
CA MET A 176 29.77 8.75 6.82
C MET A 176 29.96 7.55 7.77
N ASP A 177 28.96 6.72 7.99
CA ASP A 177 29.01 5.66 9.02
C ASP A 177 29.55 4.31 8.48
N ASN A 178 29.78 4.17 7.18
CA ASN A 178 30.40 2.96 6.64
C ASN A 178 31.92 2.87 6.88
N ASP A 179 32.58 4.02 7.10
CA ASP A 179 34.04 4.07 7.33
C ASP A 179 34.45 4.18 8.82
N MET A 180 33.48 4.44 9.72
CA MET A 180 33.77 4.70 11.15
C MET A 180 33.62 3.48 12.07
N GLN A 181 33.55 2.26 11.58
CA GLN A 181 33.59 1.05 12.43
C GLN A 181 34.94 0.84 13.15
N GLY A 182 35.88 1.79 13.05
CA GLY A 182 37.18 1.75 13.70
C GLY A 182 37.47 2.85 14.73
N ALA A 183 36.62 3.85 14.92
CA ALA A 183 36.88 4.95 15.86
C ALA A 183 35.98 4.86 17.08
N SER A 184 36.50 4.30 18.17
CA SER A 184 35.89 4.34 19.49
C SER A 184 35.68 5.79 19.94
N ILE A 185 34.46 6.28 19.92
CA ILE A 185 34.07 7.46 20.70
C ILE A 185 33.92 7.00 22.15
N GLY A 186 35.02 7.04 22.90
CA GLY A 186 35.00 6.94 24.33
C GLY A 186 34.33 8.17 24.93
N MET A 187 33.42 7.93 25.84
CA MET A 187 32.73 8.84 26.75
C MET A 187 31.26 9.14 26.41
N LEU A 188 30.44 8.20 26.80
CA LEU A 188 29.21 8.43 27.56
C LEU A 188 28.79 7.09 28.17
N ASN A 189 28.98 6.95 29.51
CA ASN A 189 28.59 5.77 30.27
C ASN A 189 27.06 5.65 30.34
N GLY A 190 26.49 4.83 29.45
CA GLY A 190 25.12 4.29 29.50
C GLY A 190 25.13 2.88 28.91
N PRO A 191 24.12 2.02 29.13
CA PRO A 191 24.14 0.66 28.61
C PRO A 191 24.26 0.66 27.09
N ALA A 192 25.38 0.14 26.59
CA ALA A 192 26.00 0.38 25.30
C ALA A 192 25.42 -0.45 24.13
N ASP A 193 24.16 -0.87 24.16
CA ASP A 193 23.69 -1.83 23.15
C ASP A 193 22.40 -1.46 22.40
N MET A 194 21.84 -0.27 22.61
CA MET A 194 20.60 0.14 21.92
C MET A 194 20.74 1.38 21.03
N GLY A 195 21.83 2.07 21.04
CA GLY A 195 22.01 3.35 20.32
C GLY A 195 22.49 3.20 18.87
N GLY A 196 23.42 2.29 18.62
CA GLY A 196 23.99 2.06 17.28
C GLY A 196 22.97 1.52 16.28
N ASP A 197 22.30 0.43 16.64
CA ASP A 197 21.29 -0.19 15.79
C ASP A 197 20.13 0.74 15.41
N THR A 198 19.74 1.63 16.33
CA THR A 198 18.64 2.59 16.08
C THR A 198 19.09 3.70 15.14
N LEU A 199 20.31 4.20 15.28
CA LEU A 199 20.85 5.25 14.41
C LEU A 199 21.10 4.72 13.00
N ASP A 200 21.75 3.58 12.87
CA ASP A 200 21.95 2.85 11.61
C ASP A 200 20.61 2.59 10.89
N PHE A 201 19.60 2.18 11.66
CA PHE A 201 18.26 1.96 11.11
C PHE A 201 17.64 3.27 10.58
N LEU A 202 17.77 4.38 11.31
CA LEU A 202 17.22 5.67 10.88
C LEU A 202 17.96 6.21 9.65
N GLN A 203 19.28 6.08 9.60
CA GLN A 203 20.11 6.51 8.47
C GLN A 203 19.78 5.72 7.20
N ARG A 204 19.74 4.39 7.29
CA ARG A 204 19.34 3.53 6.16
C ARG A 204 17.92 3.86 5.68
N THR A 205 16.99 4.08 6.60
CA THR A 205 15.61 4.43 6.26
C THR A 205 15.54 5.78 5.54
N ALA A 206 16.35 6.75 5.94
CA ALA A 206 16.41 8.06 5.31
C ALA A 206 17.01 8.01 3.90
N LEU A 207 18.14 7.29 3.72
CA LEU A 207 18.76 7.06 2.41
C LEU A 207 17.82 6.29 1.47
N ASP A 208 17.24 5.21 1.94
CA ASP A 208 16.29 4.39 1.20
C ASP A 208 15.08 5.23 0.74
N ALA A 209 14.58 6.13 1.58
CA ALA A 209 13.50 7.04 1.24
C ALA A 209 13.90 8.03 0.15
N THR A 210 15.09 8.61 0.23
CA THR A 210 15.61 9.57 -0.77
C THR A 210 15.81 8.90 -2.12
N VAL A 211 16.54 7.78 -2.17
CA VAL A 211 16.79 7.02 -3.40
C VAL A 211 15.48 6.54 -4.03
N SER A 212 14.53 6.10 -3.21
CA SER A 212 13.22 5.66 -3.69
C SER A 212 12.39 6.81 -4.23
N SER A 213 12.46 8.00 -3.60
CA SER A 213 11.80 9.21 -4.05
C SER A 213 12.27 9.61 -5.45
N ASP A 214 13.58 9.67 -5.67
CA ASP A 214 14.16 10.06 -6.96
C ASP A 214 13.77 9.07 -8.07
N LYS A 215 13.81 7.77 -7.79
CA LYS A 215 13.36 6.73 -8.73
C LYS A 215 11.89 6.87 -9.10
N VAL A 216 11.02 7.14 -8.12
CA VAL A 216 9.59 7.35 -8.34
C VAL A 216 9.38 8.58 -9.23
N LEU A 217 10.01 9.71 -8.91
CA LEU A 217 9.86 10.94 -9.67
C LEU A 217 10.43 10.84 -11.09
N GLU A 218 11.60 10.24 -11.24
CA GLU A 218 12.22 10.00 -12.54
C GLU A 218 11.32 9.10 -13.42
N ASN A 219 10.77 8.03 -12.85
CA ASN A 219 9.84 7.15 -13.53
C ASN A 219 8.59 7.91 -14.00
N LEU A 220 8.02 8.73 -13.14
CA LEU A 220 6.84 9.52 -13.46
C LEU A 220 7.07 10.62 -14.51
N THR A 221 8.27 11.19 -14.58
CA THR A 221 8.60 12.16 -15.65
C THR A 221 8.67 11.51 -17.02
N LYS A 222 9.11 10.25 -17.07
CA LYS A 222 9.28 9.48 -18.31
C LYS A 222 8.02 8.76 -18.78
N THR A 223 7.05 8.54 -17.89
CA THR A 223 5.90 7.68 -18.15
C THR A 223 4.60 8.47 -18.25
N LYS A 224 3.88 8.29 -19.36
CA LYS A 224 2.53 8.82 -19.54
C LYS A 224 1.48 7.81 -19.04
N PRO A 225 0.26 8.26 -18.66
CA PRO A 225 -0.83 7.36 -18.36
C PRO A 225 -1.10 6.42 -19.55
N PRO A 226 -1.27 5.12 -19.33
CA PRO A 226 -1.57 4.16 -20.40
C PRO A 226 -2.99 4.34 -20.98
N ALA A 227 -3.88 5.01 -20.24
CA ALA A 227 -5.25 5.32 -20.63
C ALA A 227 -5.74 6.59 -19.93
N PRO A 228 -6.80 7.26 -20.41
CA PRO A 228 -7.43 8.36 -19.69
C PRO A 228 -8.13 7.83 -18.42
N TYR A 229 -7.95 8.55 -17.31
CA TYR A 229 -8.61 8.28 -16.04
C TYR A 229 -9.67 9.35 -15.75
N PRO A 230 -10.80 9.00 -15.13
CA PRO A 230 -11.77 10.00 -14.69
C PRO A 230 -11.17 10.87 -13.58
N ALA A 231 -11.79 12.02 -13.31
CA ALA A 231 -11.38 12.86 -12.20
C ALA A 231 -11.72 12.22 -10.84
N GLY A 232 -10.82 12.36 -9.86
CA GLY A 232 -11.06 11.94 -8.48
C GLY A 232 -9.86 11.22 -7.85
N LYS A 233 -9.79 11.31 -6.52
CA LYS A 233 -8.65 10.80 -5.72
C LYS A 233 -8.30 9.33 -6.00
N LEU A 234 -9.31 8.47 -6.13
CA LEU A 234 -9.09 7.05 -6.44
C LEU A 234 -8.49 6.90 -7.84
N ALA A 235 -9.05 7.59 -8.82
CA ALA A 235 -8.57 7.56 -10.20
C ALA A 235 -7.14 8.10 -10.31
N ASP A 236 -6.82 9.18 -9.60
CA ASP A 236 -5.47 9.75 -9.53
C ASP A 236 -4.47 8.74 -8.93
N SER A 237 -4.86 8.06 -7.84
CA SER A 237 -4.01 7.03 -7.22
C SER A 237 -3.79 5.82 -8.14
N LEU A 238 -4.83 5.33 -8.80
CA LEU A 238 -4.71 4.20 -9.74
C LEU A 238 -3.95 4.57 -11.01
N ASN A 239 -4.11 5.81 -11.51
CA ASN A 239 -3.30 6.33 -12.60
C ASN A 239 -1.81 6.35 -12.23
N LEU A 240 -1.50 6.77 -11.01
CA LEU A 240 -0.13 6.77 -10.50
C LEU A 240 0.44 5.35 -10.44
N VAL A 241 -0.31 4.37 -9.90
CA VAL A 241 0.08 2.95 -9.93
C VAL A 241 0.36 2.49 -11.36
N ALA A 242 -0.54 2.75 -12.28
CA ALA A 242 -0.40 2.32 -13.67
C ALA A 242 0.85 2.91 -14.34
N ARG A 243 1.17 4.17 -14.07
CA ARG A 243 2.39 4.82 -14.58
C ARG A 243 3.65 4.20 -14.00
N LEU A 244 3.69 3.93 -12.69
CA LEU A 244 4.83 3.30 -12.04
C LEU A 244 5.07 1.89 -12.58
N ILE A 245 4.00 1.12 -12.81
CA ILE A 245 4.09 -0.21 -13.45
C ILE A 245 4.62 -0.09 -14.87
N ALA A 246 4.03 0.80 -15.68
CA ALA A 246 4.43 0.99 -17.09
C ALA A 246 5.87 1.50 -17.23
N GLY A 247 6.36 2.25 -16.26
CA GLY A 247 7.74 2.72 -16.19
C GLY A 247 8.74 1.71 -15.67
N GLY A 248 8.32 0.49 -15.32
CA GLY A 248 9.19 -0.60 -14.93
C GLY A 248 9.78 -0.46 -13.52
N MET A 249 9.05 0.15 -12.59
CA MET A 249 9.44 0.15 -11.18
C MET A 249 9.60 -1.29 -10.64
N PRO A 250 10.59 -1.54 -9.77
CA PRO A 250 10.84 -2.88 -9.21
C PRO A 250 9.80 -3.29 -8.15
N THR A 251 8.65 -2.64 -8.16
CA THR A 251 7.60 -2.80 -7.14
C THR A 251 6.80 -4.07 -7.37
N ARG A 252 6.64 -4.85 -6.32
CA ARG A 252 5.87 -6.10 -6.30
C ARG A 252 4.47 -5.91 -5.75
N VAL A 253 4.31 -5.00 -4.80
CA VAL A 253 3.03 -4.74 -4.15
C VAL A 253 2.74 -3.24 -4.16
N TYR A 254 1.64 -2.86 -4.78
CA TYR A 254 1.04 -1.54 -4.65
C TYR A 254 -0.16 -1.61 -3.71
N TYR A 255 -0.29 -0.64 -2.84
CA TYR A 255 -1.40 -0.53 -1.91
C TYR A 255 -2.07 0.84 -2.05
N VAL A 256 -3.35 0.85 -2.34
CA VAL A 256 -4.18 2.06 -2.45
C VAL A 256 -5.31 1.97 -1.45
N SER A 257 -5.44 2.98 -0.59
CA SER A 257 -6.57 3.09 0.33
C SER A 257 -7.54 4.16 -0.15
N HIS A 258 -8.80 3.81 -0.25
CA HIS A 258 -9.88 4.72 -0.60
C HIS A 258 -10.83 4.85 0.59
N GLY A 259 -10.87 6.03 1.20
CA GLY A 259 -11.81 6.40 2.25
C GLY A 259 -13.16 6.84 1.67
N GLY A 260 -14.22 6.72 2.44
CA GLY A 260 -15.56 7.26 2.14
C GLY A 260 -15.72 8.68 2.65
#